data_2eceb2ab0fac253494e04282eeab68f3
#
_entry.id   2eceb2ab0fac253494e04282eeab68f3
#
_cell.length_a   1.000
_cell.length_b   1.000
_cell.length_c   1.000
_cell.angle_alpha   90.00
_cell.angle_beta   90.00
_cell.angle_gamma   90.00
#
_symmetry.space_group_name_H-M   'P 1'
#
loop_
_entity.id
_entity.type
_entity.pdbx_description
1 polymer ?
#
loop_
_entity_poly.entity_id
_entity_poly.type
_entity_poly.pdbx_seq_one_letter_code
_entity_poly.pdbx_strand_id
1 'polypeptide(L)'
;MSIVIAALLAGLNPCEGSTTRNVEQCLAAEFARADAVLNRYYAAAVGRLTKERAMTALTKLRASERAWITYRDAECAAVYEWWKEGTIHGAMALGCQTRVTKARTMAVWQNWLTYADNTPPLLPMPDIQH
;
A
#
# COMPACT_ATOMS: atom_id res chain seq x y z
N MET A 1 -2.89 7.13 -35.31
CA MET A 1 -3.95 7.72 -34.47
C MET A 1 -4.30 6.88 -33.25
N SER A 2 -4.45 5.57 -33.39
CA SER A 2 -4.77 4.68 -32.27
C SER A 2 -3.72 4.65 -31.16
N ILE A 3 -2.43 4.83 -31.50
CA ILE A 3 -1.32 4.79 -30.54
C ILE A 3 -1.35 5.98 -29.58
N VAL A 4 -1.75 7.18 -30.10
CA VAL A 4 -1.82 8.40 -29.27
C VAL A 4 -2.96 8.31 -28.26
N ILE A 5 -4.09 7.70 -28.66
CA ILE A 5 -5.25 7.48 -27.78
C ILE A 5 -4.89 6.51 -26.68
N ALA A 6 -4.17 5.42 -27.00
CA ALA A 6 -3.74 4.44 -26.00
C ALA A 6 -2.77 5.04 -24.96
N ALA A 7 -1.87 5.92 -25.40
CA ALA A 7 -0.95 6.60 -24.49
C ALA A 7 -1.66 7.57 -23.55
N LEU A 8 -2.69 8.26 -24.02
CA LEU A 8 -3.51 9.13 -23.19
C LEU A 8 -4.33 8.34 -22.18
N LEU A 9 -4.87 7.19 -22.57
CA LEU A 9 -5.64 6.31 -21.68
C LEU A 9 -4.76 5.68 -20.60
N ALA A 10 -3.48 5.40 -20.90
CA ALA A 10 -2.54 4.85 -19.94
C ALA A 10 -2.21 5.83 -18.78
N GLY A 11 -2.38 7.14 -19.00
CA GLY A 11 -2.22 8.16 -17.96
C GLY A 11 -3.44 8.40 -17.09
N LEU A 12 -4.59 7.80 -17.41
CA LEU A 12 -5.82 7.95 -16.63
C LEU A 12 -5.85 6.94 -15.49
N ASN A 13 -6.52 7.32 -14.38
CA ASN A 13 -6.77 6.41 -13.28
C ASN A 13 -7.64 5.24 -13.79
N PRO A 14 -7.14 3.96 -13.74
CA PRO A 14 -7.90 2.83 -14.28
C PRO A 14 -9.21 2.58 -13.53
N CYS A 15 -9.41 3.19 -12.35
CA CYS A 15 -10.61 3.03 -11.55
C CYS A 15 -11.65 4.12 -11.79
N GLU A 16 -11.41 5.03 -12.73
CA GLU A 16 -12.44 5.96 -13.18
C GLU A 16 -13.43 5.21 -14.04
N GLY A 17 -14.63 5.00 -13.52
CA GLY A 17 -15.67 4.22 -14.16
C GLY A 17 -16.99 4.93 -14.19
N SER A 18 -17.98 4.30 -14.83
CA SER A 18 -19.32 4.84 -15.07
C SER A 18 -20.26 4.69 -13.89
N THR A 19 -20.00 3.76 -12.96
CA THR A 19 -20.86 3.52 -11.80
C THR A 19 -20.04 3.48 -10.51
N THR A 20 -20.65 3.88 -9.39
CA THR A 20 -20.05 3.80 -8.06
C THR A 20 -19.58 2.38 -7.75
N ARG A 21 -20.40 1.38 -8.06
CA ARG A 21 -20.08 -0.03 -7.83
C ARG A 21 -18.82 -0.45 -8.61
N ASN A 22 -18.72 -0.07 -9.88
CA ASN A 22 -17.57 -0.41 -10.72
C ASN A 22 -16.28 0.26 -10.19
N VAL A 23 -16.39 1.50 -9.78
CA VAL A 23 -15.27 2.24 -9.18
C VAL A 23 -14.81 1.55 -7.88
N GLU A 24 -15.74 1.20 -7.00
CA GLU A 24 -15.40 0.54 -5.74
C GLU A 24 -14.77 -0.83 -5.95
N GLN A 25 -15.26 -1.62 -6.90
CA GLN A 25 -14.65 -2.92 -7.22
C GLN A 25 -13.22 -2.76 -7.74
N CYS A 26 -12.99 -1.77 -8.58
CA CYS A 26 -11.65 -1.46 -9.09
C CYS A 26 -10.72 -1.02 -7.96
N LEU A 27 -11.16 -0.10 -7.10
CA LEU A 27 -10.37 0.40 -5.97
C LEU A 27 -10.11 -0.68 -4.92
N ALA A 28 -11.05 -1.59 -4.71
CA ALA A 28 -10.84 -2.76 -3.84
C ALA A 28 -9.75 -3.68 -4.41
N ALA A 29 -9.71 -3.87 -5.72
CA ALA A 29 -8.66 -4.65 -6.38
C ALA A 29 -7.30 -3.95 -6.27
N GLU A 30 -7.25 -2.63 -6.38
CA GLU A 30 -6.00 -1.86 -6.17
C GLU A 30 -5.50 -2.01 -4.72
N PHE A 31 -6.40 -1.93 -3.75
CA PHE A 31 -6.03 -2.14 -2.36
C PHE A 31 -5.50 -3.55 -2.13
N ALA A 32 -6.16 -4.57 -2.69
CA ALA A 32 -5.69 -5.96 -2.58
C ALA A 32 -4.28 -6.13 -3.14
N ARG A 33 -3.97 -5.48 -4.27
CA ARG A 33 -2.61 -5.50 -4.85
C ARG A 33 -1.60 -4.78 -3.96
N ALA A 34 -1.95 -3.62 -3.42
CA ALA A 34 -1.08 -2.88 -2.52
C ALA A 34 -0.77 -3.69 -1.24
N ASP A 35 -1.78 -4.36 -0.70
CA ASP A 35 -1.65 -5.21 0.47
C ASP A 35 -0.75 -6.42 0.19
N ALA A 36 -0.89 -7.05 -0.97
CA ALA A 36 -0.03 -8.15 -1.38
C ALA A 36 1.44 -7.72 -1.51
N VAL A 37 1.69 -6.53 -2.05
CA VAL A 37 3.04 -5.97 -2.14
C VAL A 37 3.61 -5.71 -0.74
N LEU A 38 2.84 -5.10 0.14
CA LEU A 38 3.27 -4.89 1.53
C LEU A 38 3.62 -6.21 2.21
N ASN A 39 2.78 -7.23 2.05
CA ASN A 39 3.03 -8.54 2.67
C ASN A 39 4.35 -9.15 2.18
N ARG A 40 4.67 -8.99 0.90
CA ARG A 40 5.94 -9.45 0.33
C ARG A 40 7.12 -8.71 0.94
N TYR A 41 7.04 -7.39 1.05
CA TYR A 41 8.11 -6.56 1.60
C TYR A 41 8.31 -6.81 3.09
N TYR A 42 7.21 -6.94 3.82
CA TYR A 42 7.24 -7.29 5.24
C TYR A 42 7.86 -8.68 5.47
N ALA A 43 7.49 -9.68 4.67
CA ALA A 43 8.08 -11.01 4.76
C ALA A 43 9.60 -10.98 4.51
N ALA A 44 10.06 -10.17 3.57
CA ALA A 44 11.50 -10.00 3.32
C ALA A 44 12.20 -9.36 4.53
N ALA A 45 11.58 -8.39 5.18
CA ALA A 45 12.11 -7.77 6.41
C ALA A 45 12.20 -8.78 7.55
N VAL A 46 11.16 -9.57 7.78
CA VAL A 46 11.14 -10.65 8.77
C VAL A 46 12.26 -11.64 8.48
N GLY A 47 12.41 -12.05 7.22
CA GLY A 47 13.46 -12.97 6.79
C GLY A 47 14.86 -12.46 7.07
N ARG A 48 15.12 -11.17 6.77
CA ARG A 48 16.42 -10.55 7.06
C ARG A 48 16.73 -10.55 8.54
N LEU A 49 15.78 -10.09 9.37
CA LEU A 49 16.00 -10.01 10.83
C LEU A 49 16.17 -11.39 11.44
N THR A 50 15.45 -12.40 10.94
CA THR A 50 15.62 -13.79 11.38
C THR A 50 17.01 -14.30 11.03
N LYS A 51 17.46 -14.11 9.80
CA LYS A 51 18.76 -14.54 9.32
C LYS A 51 19.90 -13.88 10.11
N GLU A 52 19.77 -12.61 10.42
CA GLU A 52 20.75 -11.86 11.19
C GLU A 52 20.62 -12.06 12.70
N ARG A 53 19.65 -12.87 13.14
CA ARG A 53 19.38 -13.16 14.56
C ARG A 53 19.04 -11.92 15.38
N ALA A 54 18.47 -10.91 14.74
CA ALA A 54 18.06 -9.65 15.38
C ALA A 54 16.68 -9.80 16.01
N MET A 55 16.57 -10.65 17.02
CA MET A 55 15.26 -11.10 17.55
C MET A 55 14.50 -9.99 18.26
N THR A 56 15.19 -9.08 18.95
CA THR A 56 14.54 -7.94 19.61
C THR A 56 13.94 -6.99 18.58
N ALA A 57 14.68 -6.69 17.50
CA ALA A 57 14.18 -5.87 16.40
C ALA A 57 12.99 -6.56 15.72
N LEU A 58 13.07 -7.87 15.51
CA LEU A 58 11.97 -8.65 14.89
C LEU A 58 10.70 -8.58 15.73
N THR A 59 10.81 -8.75 17.04
CA THR A 59 9.66 -8.66 17.95
C THR A 59 9.01 -7.28 17.87
N LYS A 60 9.81 -6.22 17.83
CA LYS A 60 9.33 -4.85 17.73
C LYS A 60 8.73 -4.56 16.35
N LEU A 61 9.32 -5.10 15.28
CA LEU A 61 8.75 -4.96 13.93
C LEU A 61 7.37 -5.61 13.85
N ARG A 62 7.20 -6.79 14.41
CA ARG A 62 5.88 -7.47 14.44
C ARG A 62 4.85 -6.66 15.22
N ALA A 63 5.24 -6.10 16.36
CA ALA A 63 4.35 -5.23 17.14
C ALA A 63 3.99 -3.96 16.37
N SER A 64 4.95 -3.37 15.67
CA SER A 64 4.78 -2.21 14.81
C SER A 64 3.78 -2.49 13.68
N GLU A 65 3.88 -3.65 13.04
CA GLU A 65 2.95 -4.02 11.97
C GLU A 65 1.52 -4.16 12.48
N ARG A 66 1.33 -4.80 13.64
CA ARG A 66 -0.01 -4.91 14.24
C ARG A 66 -0.59 -3.53 14.59
N ALA A 67 0.22 -2.65 15.15
CA ALA A 67 -0.20 -1.29 15.48
C ALA A 67 -0.55 -0.49 14.21
N TRP A 68 0.23 -0.70 13.15
CA TRP A 68 -0.02 -0.03 11.88
C TRP A 68 -1.35 -0.49 11.24
N ILE A 69 -1.66 -1.79 11.27
CA ILE A 69 -2.95 -2.30 10.77
C ILE A 69 -4.10 -1.63 11.51
N THR A 70 -4.01 -1.54 12.83
CA THR A 70 -5.02 -0.85 13.65
C THR A 70 -5.14 0.62 13.25
N TYR A 71 -4.03 1.31 13.06
CA TYR A 71 -4.01 2.70 12.62
C TYR A 71 -4.68 2.85 11.25
N ARG A 72 -4.28 2.04 10.26
CA ARG A 72 -4.85 2.10 8.91
C ARG A 72 -6.37 1.96 8.94
N ASP A 73 -6.84 0.95 9.65
CA ASP A 73 -8.27 0.64 9.68
C ASP A 73 -9.05 1.77 10.38
N ALA A 74 -8.52 2.33 11.46
CA ALA A 74 -9.13 3.43 12.17
C ALA A 74 -9.14 4.72 11.34
N GLU A 75 -8.00 5.06 10.71
CA GLU A 75 -7.88 6.25 9.87
C GLU A 75 -8.85 6.21 8.70
N CYS A 76 -8.90 5.07 8.00
CA CYS A 76 -9.75 4.94 6.82
C CYS A 76 -11.23 4.79 7.18
N ALA A 77 -11.56 4.29 8.38
CA ALA A 77 -12.91 4.35 8.92
C ALA A 77 -13.36 5.80 9.17
N ALA A 78 -12.46 6.64 9.67
CA ALA A 78 -12.74 8.07 9.84
C ALA A 78 -12.99 8.75 8.49
N VAL A 79 -12.24 8.40 7.46
CA VAL A 79 -12.46 8.89 6.09
C VAL A 79 -13.85 8.46 5.59
N TYR A 80 -14.22 7.21 5.80
CA TYR A 80 -15.54 6.70 5.44
C TYR A 80 -16.65 7.52 6.12
N GLU A 81 -16.53 7.76 7.43
CA GLU A 81 -17.51 8.54 8.19
C GLU A 81 -17.61 10.00 7.71
N TRP A 82 -16.48 10.60 7.37
CA TRP A 82 -16.46 11.97 6.87
C TRP A 82 -17.27 12.12 5.57
N TRP A 83 -17.24 11.08 4.71
CA TRP A 83 -17.89 11.08 3.41
C TRP A 83 -19.24 10.36 3.41
N LYS A 84 -19.79 9.97 4.56
CA LYS A 84 -20.97 9.09 4.64
C LYS A 84 -22.22 9.62 3.97
N GLU A 85 -22.38 10.94 3.88
CA GLU A 85 -23.54 11.57 3.23
C GLU A 85 -23.48 11.51 1.70
N GLY A 86 -22.36 11.14 1.13
CA GLY A 86 -22.16 11.03 -0.32
C GLY A 86 -22.11 9.58 -0.78
N THR A 87 -22.30 9.38 -2.09
CA THR A 87 -22.21 8.05 -2.70
C THR A 87 -20.76 7.56 -2.86
N ILE A 88 -19.78 8.44 -2.62
CA ILE A 88 -18.36 8.13 -2.82
C ILE A 88 -17.64 7.71 -1.53
N HIS A 89 -18.36 7.53 -0.42
CA HIS A 89 -17.72 7.22 0.87
C HIS A 89 -16.90 5.92 0.81
N GLY A 90 -17.40 4.89 0.11
CA GLY A 90 -16.67 3.64 -0.06
C GLY A 90 -15.40 3.81 -0.89
N ALA A 91 -15.48 4.56 -1.99
CA ALA A 91 -14.32 4.85 -2.84
C ALA A 91 -13.26 5.66 -2.07
N MET A 92 -13.67 6.64 -1.28
CA MET A 92 -12.75 7.45 -0.48
C MET A 92 -12.03 6.62 0.58
N ALA A 93 -12.75 5.72 1.25
CA ALA A 93 -12.16 4.81 2.24
C ALA A 93 -11.18 3.83 1.59
N LEU A 94 -11.53 3.25 0.44
CA LEU A 94 -10.64 2.34 -0.29
C LEU A 94 -9.37 3.04 -0.77
N GLY A 95 -9.49 4.25 -1.29
CA GLY A 95 -8.33 5.05 -1.68
C GLY A 95 -7.41 5.35 -0.49
N CYS A 96 -8.00 5.65 0.67
CA CYS A 96 -7.26 5.82 1.92
C CYS A 96 -6.46 4.56 2.25
N GLN A 97 -7.10 3.39 2.23
CA GLN A 97 -6.45 2.12 2.55
C GLN A 97 -5.26 1.84 1.63
N THR A 98 -5.42 2.10 0.35
CA THR A 98 -4.34 1.93 -0.62
C THR A 98 -3.17 2.87 -0.33
N ARG A 99 -3.43 4.16 -0.10
CA ARG A 99 -2.38 5.14 0.18
C ARG A 99 -1.61 4.81 1.46
N VAL A 100 -2.33 4.51 2.53
CA VAL A 100 -1.71 4.16 3.83
C VAL A 100 -0.87 2.89 3.69
N THR A 101 -1.36 1.90 2.95
CA THR A 101 -0.64 0.64 2.72
C THR A 101 0.63 0.85 1.89
N LYS A 102 0.57 1.64 0.83
CA LYS A 102 1.75 1.96 0.02
C LYS A 102 2.80 2.73 0.82
N ALA A 103 2.37 3.67 1.67
CA ALA A 103 3.28 4.40 2.56
C ALA A 103 3.97 3.45 3.54
N ARG A 104 3.26 2.45 4.06
CA ARG A 104 3.85 1.44 4.94
C ARG A 104 4.90 0.60 4.21
N THR A 105 4.62 0.20 2.98
CA THR A 105 5.59 -0.55 2.17
C THR A 105 6.89 0.24 2.01
N MET A 106 6.81 1.54 1.75
CA MET A 106 7.98 2.40 1.65
C MET A 106 8.75 2.46 2.98
N ALA A 107 8.05 2.59 4.11
CA ALA A 107 8.68 2.61 5.43
C ALA A 107 9.40 1.28 5.74
N VAL A 108 8.77 0.16 5.41
CA VAL A 108 9.37 -1.18 5.57
C VAL A 108 10.63 -1.29 4.70
N TRP A 109 10.56 -0.85 3.45
CA TRP A 109 11.70 -0.87 2.56
C TRP A 109 12.86 -0.03 3.08
N GLN A 110 12.58 1.22 3.46
CA GLN A 110 13.61 2.15 3.94
C GLN A 110 14.31 1.64 5.20
N ASN A 111 13.53 1.11 6.13
CA ASN A 111 14.08 0.73 7.44
C ASN A 111 14.75 -0.65 7.43
N TRP A 112 14.26 -1.59 6.61
CA TRP A 112 14.61 -3.00 6.78
C TRP A 112 15.19 -3.66 5.54
N LEU A 113 15.01 -3.10 4.34
CA LEU A 113 15.43 -3.75 3.09
C LEU A 113 16.58 -3.03 2.40
N THR A 114 17.03 -1.91 2.95
CA THR A 114 18.20 -1.17 2.47
C THR A 114 19.39 -1.40 3.38
N TYR A 115 20.58 -1.00 2.93
CA TYR A 115 21.82 -1.13 3.68
C TYR A 115 22.47 0.24 3.81
N ALA A 116 23.24 0.43 4.90
CA ALA A 116 23.95 1.68 5.14
C ALA A 116 25.13 1.90 4.19
N ASP A 117 25.63 0.82 3.58
CA ASP A 117 26.72 0.85 2.60
C ASP A 117 26.18 0.76 1.16
N ASN A 118 27.04 0.42 0.20
CA ASN A 118 26.68 0.34 -1.23
C ASN A 118 26.03 -1.00 -1.61
N THR A 119 25.70 -1.86 -0.67
CA THR A 119 25.01 -3.11 -0.95
C THR A 119 23.62 -2.81 -1.53
N PRO A 120 23.25 -3.43 -2.67
CA PRO A 120 21.92 -3.21 -3.23
C PRO A 120 20.81 -3.63 -2.27
N PRO A 121 19.67 -2.96 -2.29
CA PRO A 121 18.51 -3.34 -1.46
C PRO A 121 18.06 -4.77 -1.74
N LEU A 122 17.45 -5.42 -0.75
CA LEU A 122 16.91 -6.78 -0.90
C LEU A 122 15.76 -6.84 -1.91
N LEU A 123 14.98 -5.79 -2.00
CA LEU A 123 13.92 -5.64 -3.01
C LEU A 123 14.01 -4.23 -3.59
N PRO A 124 13.47 -4.00 -4.78
CA PRO A 124 13.45 -2.67 -5.38
C PRO A 124 12.68 -1.67 -4.53
N MET A 125 13.05 -0.39 -4.64
CA MET A 125 12.25 0.67 -4.04
C MET A 125 10.80 0.57 -4.52
N PRO A 126 9.82 0.54 -3.61
CA PRO A 126 8.43 0.37 -4.04
C PRO A 126 7.92 1.60 -4.78
N ASP A 127 7.04 1.34 -5.75
CA ASP A 127 6.29 2.39 -6.42
C ASP A 127 5.11 2.77 -5.52
N ILE A 128 5.10 4.00 -5.03
CA ILE A 128 4.05 4.52 -4.16
C ILE A 128 3.09 5.46 -4.89
N GLN A 129 3.31 5.68 -6.19
CA GLN A 129 2.43 6.50 -7.02
C GLN A 129 1.33 5.61 -7.60
N HIS A 130 0.09 6.00 -7.41
CA HIS A 130 -1.12 5.29 -7.91
C HIS A 130 -1.41 3.97 -7.21
#